data_a76cb77cd3a27d18814a267f1f223458
#
_entry.id   a76cb77cd3a27d18814a267f1f223458
#
_cell.length_a   1.000
_cell.length_b   1.000
_cell.length_c   1.000
_cell.angle_alpha   90.00
_cell.angle_beta   90.00
_cell.angle_gamma   90.00
#
_symmetry.space_group_name_H-M   'P 1'
#
loop_
_entity.id
_entity.type
_entity.pdbx_description
1 polymer ?
#
loop_
_entity_poly.entity_id
_entity_poly.type
_entity_poly.pdbx_seq_one_letter_code
_entity_poly.pdbx_strand_id
1 'polypeptide(L)'
;MTGLWQVADLEREGPIDVGVAAGAMDAYSQAGFTTFDMADHYGSAEEIAGACASRAPHRDGDLQLLTKWTPAPGAHTPATVREAVERSLDRLRADAIDLLQFHAWRYADPSWLDCLFALQELKDEGLIRHLGLTNFDAVHLDMVLHTGIEVVSNQVSFSLLDGRAADAMTEVCLAHGVQLLAYGTLAGGLLTERWFDVEDPGPDGVKTWSEMKYRRFVEAAGGWGRLQTLLAAVRAVAQKHGVSMANVAARAILDRPAVAGVIIGARLGRRAHIADNLRLSSLKLDAADRKTLAVASGALDPIPGDCGDEYRRPPYLTAAGDLSHHVDEFPPPYPVRTGSGGRTRVDSGTVWEDLAGYSRAVRTGDHIAVSGTTATHGDRLVGGDDPASQTHFVIDKIEGAIEALGGRLENVTRTRIFVPELADWEPVARAHGRRFGHIRPANTLVQAGLIGSGYRVEIEADAQVGRQT
;
A
#
# COMPACT_ATOMS: atom_id res chain seq x y z
N MET A 1 7.93 -8.82 -14.64
CA MET A 1 8.94 -8.27 -13.71
C MET A 1 9.36 -9.38 -12.76
N THR A 2 10.61 -9.37 -12.32
CA THR A 2 11.16 -10.39 -11.42
C THR A 2 11.25 -9.82 -9.99
N GLY A 3 10.54 -10.44 -9.05
CA GLY A 3 10.54 -10.01 -7.65
C GLY A 3 11.63 -10.71 -6.83
N LEU A 4 12.35 -9.95 -6.01
CA LEU A 4 13.47 -10.42 -5.20
C LEU A 4 13.11 -10.65 -3.71
N TRP A 5 11.82 -10.65 -3.34
CA TRP A 5 11.40 -10.95 -1.97
C TRP A 5 11.95 -12.28 -1.44
N GLN A 6 12.05 -13.32 -2.30
CA GLN A 6 12.54 -14.64 -1.89
C GLN A 6 14.03 -14.69 -1.58
N VAL A 7 14.78 -13.61 -1.77
CA VAL A 7 16.15 -13.46 -1.28
C VAL A 7 16.22 -12.71 0.05
N ALA A 8 15.09 -12.19 0.55
CA ALA A 8 15.03 -11.59 1.88
C ALA A 8 15.40 -12.61 2.96
N ASP A 9 16.02 -12.14 4.02
CA ASP A 9 16.51 -13.00 5.10
C ASP A 9 15.40 -13.82 5.77
N LEU A 10 14.18 -13.30 5.79
CA LEU A 10 12.98 -13.96 6.33
C LEU A 10 12.47 -15.14 5.50
N GLU A 11 12.71 -15.12 4.19
CA GLU A 11 12.19 -16.14 3.25
C GLU A 11 13.22 -17.23 2.95
N ARG A 12 14.42 -17.16 3.51
CA ARG A 12 15.50 -18.10 3.22
C ARG A 12 16.20 -18.63 4.45
N GLU A 13 16.75 -19.82 4.30
CA GLU A 13 17.64 -20.43 5.27
C GLU A 13 19.11 -20.15 4.90
N GLY A 14 19.85 -19.52 5.81
CA GLY A 14 21.28 -19.30 5.73
C GLY A 14 21.72 -18.11 4.84
N PRO A 15 23.01 -17.78 4.86
CA PRO A 15 23.56 -16.63 4.14
C PRO A 15 23.48 -16.81 2.62
N ILE A 16 23.40 -15.69 1.89
CA ILE A 16 23.47 -15.66 0.43
C ILE A 16 24.83 -15.11 0.01
N ASP A 17 25.44 -15.74 -0.99
CA ASP A 17 26.58 -15.14 -1.69
C ASP A 17 26.05 -14.18 -2.75
N VAL A 18 26.34 -12.89 -2.57
CA VAL A 18 25.88 -11.81 -3.46
C VAL A 18 26.35 -12.03 -4.88
N GLY A 19 27.61 -12.51 -5.08
CA GLY A 19 28.18 -12.76 -6.40
C GLY A 19 27.49 -13.90 -7.14
N VAL A 20 27.19 -14.99 -6.42
CA VAL A 20 26.44 -16.14 -6.96
C VAL A 20 25.00 -15.76 -7.29
N ALA A 21 24.34 -15.02 -6.41
CA ALA A 21 22.96 -14.56 -6.63
C ALA A 21 22.88 -13.56 -7.80
N ALA A 22 23.84 -12.65 -7.92
CA ALA A 22 23.95 -11.73 -9.06
C ALA A 22 24.15 -12.48 -10.39
N GLY A 23 24.95 -13.57 -10.40
CA GLY A 23 25.05 -14.44 -11.58
C GLY A 23 23.76 -15.17 -11.92
N ALA A 24 22.97 -15.57 -10.93
CA ALA A 24 21.66 -16.17 -11.15
C ALA A 24 20.63 -15.12 -11.64
N MET A 25 20.70 -13.88 -11.17
CA MET A 25 19.89 -12.76 -11.66
C MET A 25 20.23 -12.42 -13.11
N ASP A 26 21.51 -12.48 -13.48
CA ASP A 26 22.01 -12.26 -14.84
C ASP A 26 21.38 -13.23 -15.84
N ALA A 27 21.15 -14.49 -15.46
CA ALA A 27 20.44 -15.45 -16.30
C ALA A 27 18.99 -15.04 -16.64
N TYR A 28 18.29 -14.33 -15.73
CA TYR A 28 16.98 -13.73 -16.04
C TYR A 28 17.13 -12.59 -17.03
N SER A 29 18.11 -11.72 -16.85
CA SER A 29 18.32 -10.56 -17.73
C SER A 29 18.66 -11.00 -19.16
N GLN A 30 19.54 -11.99 -19.32
CA GLN A 30 19.89 -12.58 -20.62
C GLN A 30 18.70 -13.25 -21.32
N ALA A 31 17.71 -13.70 -20.55
CA ALA A 31 16.45 -14.23 -21.07
C ALA A 31 15.42 -13.13 -21.40
N GLY A 32 15.74 -11.85 -21.19
CA GLY A 32 14.86 -10.70 -21.50
C GLY A 32 14.03 -10.18 -20.33
N PHE A 33 14.26 -10.66 -19.10
CA PHE A 33 13.64 -10.06 -17.88
C PHE A 33 14.54 -8.93 -17.36
N THR A 34 14.29 -7.73 -17.83
CA THR A 34 15.14 -6.55 -17.53
C THR A 34 14.68 -5.72 -16.35
N THR A 35 13.51 -6.01 -15.80
CA THR A 35 12.93 -5.25 -14.67
C THR A 35 12.89 -6.11 -13.41
N PHE A 36 13.53 -5.62 -12.33
CA PHE A 36 13.65 -6.30 -11.05
C PHE A 36 13.08 -5.44 -9.94
N ASP A 37 12.22 -6.05 -9.09
CA ASP A 37 11.55 -5.41 -7.97
C ASP A 37 12.10 -5.90 -6.65
N MET A 38 12.48 -4.96 -5.78
CA MET A 38 13.06 -5.22 -4.47
C MET A 38 12.59 -4.19 -3.44
N ALA A 39 13.22 -4.17 -2.27
CA ALA A 39 13.03 -3.16 -1.24
C ALA A 39 14.28 -3.05 -0.36
N ASP A 40 14.42 -1.93 0.32
CA ASP A 40 15.52 -1.59 1.23
C ASP A 40 15.69 -2.58 2.38
N HIS A 41 14.60 -3.23 2.79
CA HIS A 41 14.55 -4.23 3.87
C HIS A 41 14.54 -5.69 3.38
N TYR A 42 14.75 -5.95 2.07
CA TYR A 42 14.84 -7.31 1.54
C TYR A 42 16.26 -7.90 1.69
N GLY A 43 16.90 -7.73 2.83
CA GLY A 43 18.25 -8.22 3.07
C GLY A 43 19.23 -7.71 2.01
N SER A 44 19.91 -8.62 1.31
CA SER A 44 20.93 -8.27 0.29
C SER A 44 20.36 -8.00 -1.10
N ALA A 45 19.05 -7.81 -1.29
CA ALA A 45 18.43 -7.73 -2.62
C ALA A 45 18.97 -6.55 -3.45
N GLU A 46 19.12 -5.36 -2.86
CA GLU A 46 19.68 -4.18 -3.54
C GLU A 46 21.17 -4.40 -3.89
N GLU A 47 21.95 -5.01 -3.02
CA GLU A 47 23.37 -5.33 -3.28
C GLU A 47 23.54 -6.35 -4.42
N ILE A 48 22.65 -7.37 -4.48
CA ILE A 48 22.62 -8.36 -5.55
C ILE A 48 22.29 -7.68 -6.88
N ALA A 49 21.30 -6.80 -6.89
CA ALA A 49 20.90 -6.07 -8.08
C ALA A 49 22.02 -5.14 -8.57
N GLY A 50 22.65 -4.37 -7.69
CA GLY A 50 23.80 -3.52 -8.00
C GLY A 50 24.99 -4.32 -8.50
N ALA A 51 25.28 -5.47 -7.89
CA ALA A 51 26.35 -6.36 -8.35
C ALA A 51 26.02 -6.96 -9.74
N CYS A 52 24.77 -7.28 -10.03
CA CYS A 52 24.34 -7.76 -11.35
C CYS A 52 24.48 -6.65 -12.41
N ALA A 53 23.96 -5.47 -12.16
CA ALA A 53 24.02 -4.32 -13.08
C ALA A 53 25.45 -3.90 -13.42
N SER A 54 26.40 -4.07 -12.47
CA SER A 54 27.82 -3.77 -12.66
C SER A 54 28.59 -4.84 -13.44
N ARG A 55 27.95 -5.95 -13.84
CA ARG A 55 28.62 -7.05 -14.59
C ARG A 55 28.57 -6.75 -16.08
N ALA A 56 29.65 -7.05 -16.81
CA ALA A 56 29.59 -7.10 -18.26
C ALA A 56 28.68 -8.30 -18.73
N PRO A 57 27.84 -8.16 -19.77
CA PRO A 57 27.87 -7.06 -20.72
C PRO A 57 26.89 -5.90 -20.44
N HIS A 58 26.28 -5.81 -19.24
CA HIS A 58 25.30 -4.76 -18.96
C HIS A 58 25.89 -3.36 -19.10
N ARG A 59 25.09 -2.47 -19.63
CA ARG A 59 25.37 -1.03 -19.68
C ARG A 59 24.37 -0.31 -18.78
N ASP A 60 24.66 0.93 -18.45
CA ASP A 60 23.72 1.76 -17.72
C ASP A 60 22.38 1.85 -18.48
N GLY A 61 21.29 1.59 -17.78
CA GLY A 61 19.94 1.57 -18.33
C GLY A 61 19.49 0.24 -18.98
N ASP A 62 20.35 -0.78 -19.09
CA ASP A 62 19.94 -2.11 -19.59
C ASP A 62 19.00 -2.82 -18.61
N LEU A 63 19.15 -2.59 -17.31
CA LEU A 63 18.28 -3.10 -16.25
C LEU A 63 17.51 -1.96 -15.60
N GLN A 64 16.25 -2.23 -15.28
CA GLN A 64 15.39 -1.35 -14.50
C GLN A 64 15.30 -1.90 -13.08
N LEU A 65 15.84 -1.15 -12.13
CA LEU A 65 15.94 -1.55 -10.72
C LEU A 65 14.92 -0.75 -9.90
N LEU A 66 13.85 -1.44 -9.51
CA LEU A 66 12.77 -0.88 -8.73
C LEU A 66 12.96 -1.25 -7.26
N THR A 67 13.12 -0.26 -6.40
CA THR A 67 13.20 -0.51 -4.97
C THR A 67 12.06 0.16 -4.20
N LYS A 68 11.96 -0.12 -2.91
CA LYS A 68 10.97 0.46 -2.01
C LYS A 68 11.66 0.99 -0.79
N TRP A 69 11.13 2.08 -0.29
CA TRP A 69 11.47 2.57 1.04
C TRP A 69 10.27 2.40 1.96
N THR A 70 10.48 1.65 3.03
CA THR A 70 9.49 1.36 4.06
C THR A 70 10.00 1.90 5.39
N PRO A 71 9.86 3.21 5.65
CA PRO A 71 10.38 3.82 6.87
C PRO A 71 9.74 3.20 8.11
N ALA A 72 10.45 3.24 9.24
CA ALA A 72 9.82 2.99 10.52
C ALA A 72 8.66 4.00 10.75
N PRO A 73 7.56 3.61 11.43
CA PRO A 73 6.48 4.54 11.72
C PRO A 73 6.94 5.74 12.53
N GLY A 74 6.34 6.90 12.27
CA GLY A 74 6.63 8.17 12.93
C GLY A 74 7.28 9.20 12.01
N ALA A 75 7.65 10.35 12.60
CA ALA A 75 8.19 11.47 11.85
C ALA A 75 9.63 11.23 11.38
N HIS A 76 9.90 11.60 10.13
CA HIS A 76 11.22 11.59 9.52
C HIS A 76 11.59 12.99 9.04
N THR A 77 12.85 13.36 9.23
CA THR A 77 13.38 14.62 8.70
C THR A 77 13.77 14.46 7.22
N PRO A 78 13.82 15.55 6.43
CA PRO A 78 14.35 15.49 5.06
C PRO A 78 15.75 14.87 4.98
N ALA A 79 16.59 15.09 6.00
CA ALA A 79 17.93 14.48 6.07
C ALA A 79 17.86 12.95 6.20
N THR A 80 16.96 12.45 7.06
CA THR A 80 16.74 10.99 7.22
C THR A 80 16.21 10.33 5.94
N VAL A 81 15.32 11.05 5.22
CA VAL A 81 14.81 10.57 3.92
C VAL A 81 15.94 10.49 2.90
N ARG A 82 16.76 11.52 2.81
CA ARG A 82 17.95 11.57 1.94
C ARG A 82 18.92 10.43 2.24
N GLU A 83 19.29 10.23 3.50
CA GLU A 83 20.17 9.14 3.91
C GLU A 83 19.63 7.76 3.50
N ALA A 84 18.31 7.55 3.53
CA ALA A 84 17.70 6.31 3.08
C ALA A 84 17.84 6.12 1.56
N VAL A 85 17.63 7.18 0.78
CA VAL A 85 17.80 7.14 -0.69
C VAL A 85 19.25 6.93 -1.07
N GLU A 86 20.18 7.65 -0.46
CA GLU A 86 21.63 7.51 -0.71
C GLU A 86 22.13 6.11 -0.37
N ARG A 87 21.66 5.51 0.73
CA ARG A 87 21.97 4.13 1.08
C ARG A 87 21.47 3.12 0.02
N SER A 88 20.30 3.33 -0.55
CA SER A 88 19.80 2.49 -1.65
C SER A 88 20.63 2.69 -2.92
N LEU A 89 21.01 3.93 -3.24
CA LEU A 89 21.91 4.23 -4.37
C LEU A 89 23.26 3.52 -4.24
N ASP A 90 23.86 3.58 -3.04
CA ASP A 90 25.14 2.91 -2.76
C ASP A 90 25.03 1.38 -2.97
N ARG A 91 23.98 0.73 -2.46
CA ARG A 91 23.74 -0.71 -2.62
C ARG A 91 23.46 -1.09 -4.07
N LEU A 92 22.66 -0.29 -4.77
CA LEU A 92 22.35 -0.47 -6.19
C LEU A 92 23.53 -0.10 -7.11
N ARG A 93 24.54 0.60 -6.60
CA ARG A 93 25.69 1.12 -7.35
C ARG A 93 25.24 1.99 -8.53
N ALA A 94 24.28 2.85 -8.29
CA ALA A 94 23.63 3.67 -9.30
C ALA A 94 23.65 5.15 -8.91
N ASP A 95 23.68 6.05 -9.90
CA ASP A 95 23.62 7.50 -9.70
C ASP A 95 22.18 7.97 -9.46
N ALA A 96 21.18 7.20 -9.92
CA ALA A 96 19.77 7.47 -9.73
C ALA A 96 18.96 6.15 -9.62
N ILE A 97 17.94 6.14 -8.76
CA ILE A 97 16.99 5.02 -8.64
C ILE A 97 15.96 5.12 -9.75
N ASP A 98 15.75 4.04 -10.54
CA ASP A 98 14.79 4.04 -11.65
C ASP A 98 13.35 4.27 -11.18
N LEU A 99 12.92 3.54 -10.16
CA LEU A 99 11.62 3.72 -9.50
C LEU A 99 11.78 3.45 -8.00
N LEU A 100 11.55 4.47 -7.18
CA LEU A 100 11.43 4.32 -5.73
C LEU A 100 9.98 4.32 -5.33
N GLN A 101 9.55 3.27 -4.61
CA GLN A 101 8.18 3.08 -4.17
C GLN A 101 8.08 3.30 -2.66
N PHE A 102 7.23 4.22 -2.25
CA PHE A 102 7.05 4.57 -0.84
C PHE A 102 5.89 3.80 -0.22
N HIS A 103 6.08 3.33 1.01
CA HIS A 103 5.05 2.68 1.83
C HIS A 103 4.70 3.50 3.07
N ALA A 104 3.41 3.76 3.28
CA ALA A 104 2.89 4.36 4.50
C ALA A 104 2.21 3.29 5.37
N TRP A 105 2.67 3.14 6.62
CA TRP A 105 2.09 2.18 7.56
C TRP A 105 0.74 2.62 8.13
N ARG A 106 0.52 3.93 8.27
CA ARG A 106 -0.63 4.49 8.95
C ARG A 106 -0.96 5.87 8.39
N TYR A 107 -2.21 6.06 7.97
CA TYR A 107 -2.64 7.35 7.42
C TYR A 107 -3.02 8.37 8.49
N ALA A 108 -3.47 7.91 9.66
CA ALA A 108 -3.81 8.78 10.80
C ALA A 108 -2.61 9.56 11.37
N ASP A 109 -1.38 9.16 11.06
CA ASP A 109 -0.16 9.93 11.32
C ASP A 109 0.27 10.67 10.05
N PRO A 110 0.03 11.98 9.93
CA PRO A 110 0.28 12.71 8.69
C PRO A 110 1.77 12.87 8.34
N SER A 111 2.71 12.45 9.20
CA SER A 111 4.15 12.53 8.95
C SER A 111 4.62 11.74 7.73
N TRP A 112 3.84 10.77 7.25
CA TRP A 112 4.12 10.09 5.99
C TRP A 112 4.11 11.03 4.77
N LEU A 113 3.35 12.13 4.82
CA LEU A 113 3.37 13.15 3.77
C LEU A 113 4.69 13.91 3.73
N ASP A 114 5.32 14.17 4.89
CA ASP A 114 6.63 14.82 4.94
C ASP A 114 7.69 13.96 4.22
N CYS A 115 7.58 12.63 4.35
CA CYS A 115 8.42 11.71 3.60
C CYS A 115 8.20 11.84 2.08
N LEU A 116 6.94 11.88 1.62
CA LEU A 116 6.65 12.01 0.19
C LEU A 116 7.08 13.35 -0.38
N PHE A 117 6.91 14.44 0.36
CA PHE A 117 7.41 15.75 -0.07
C PHE A 117 8.93 15.75 -0.21
N ALA A 118 9.66 15.18 0.76
CA ALA A 118 11.10 15.07 0.68
C ALA A 118 11.55 14.14 -0.48
N LEU A 119 10.83 13.05 -0.74
CA LEU A 119 11.10 12.17 -1.89
C LEU A 119 10.85 12.88 -3.23
N GLN A 120 9.83 13.74 -3.32
CA GLN A 120 9.60 14.57 -4.51
C GLN A 120 10.77 15.54 -4.75
N GLU A 121 11.29 16.18 -3.69
CA GLU A 121 12.47 17.04 -3.77
C GLU A 121 13.70 16.26 -4.28
N LEU A 122 13.94 15.04 -3.77
CA LEU A 122 15.03 14.18 -4.23
C LEU A 122 14.86 13.70 -5.68
N LYS A 123 13.61 13.52 -6.13
CA LYS A 123 13.29 13.27 -7.53
C LYS A 123 13.64 14.48 -8.40
N ASP A 124 13.30 15.68 -7.97
CA ASP A 124 13.59 16.93 -8.67
C ASP A 124 15.10 17.21 -8.73
N GLU A 125 15.87 16.76 -7.72
CA GLU A 125 17.34 16.76 -7.73
C GLU A 125 17.95 15.70 -8.67
N GLY A 126 17.16 14.73 -9.15
CA GLY A 126 17.61 13.68 -10.07
C GLY A 126 18.14 12.41 -9.40
N LEU A 127 18.04 12.26 -8.08
CA LEU A 127 18.43 11.02 -7.36
C LEU A 127 17.40 9.89 -7.53
N ILE A 128 16.18 10.25 -7.90
CA ILE A 128 15.07 9.33 -8.19
C ILE A 128 14.52 9.71 -9.56
N ARG A 129 14.46 8.77 -10.51
CA ARG A 129 13.88 9.02 -11.84
C ARG A 129 12.37 9.06 -11.80
N HIS A 130 11.77 8.09 -11.08
CA HIS A 130 10.33 7.98 -10.93
C HIS A 130 9.98 7.67 -9.47
N LEU A 131 8.93 8.33 -8.98
CA LEU A 131 8.35 8.06 -7.67
C LEU A 131 7.09 7.20 -7.86
N GLY A 132 6.97 6.14 -7.07
CA GLY A 132 5.81 5.28 -6.98
C GLY A 132 5.34 5.12 -5.55
N LEU A 133 4.19 4.50 -5.39
CA LEU A 133 3.66 4.08 -4.09
C LEU A 133 3.58 2.56 -4.03
N THR A 134 3.49 2.02 -2.82
CA THR A 134 3.18 0.62 -2.61
C THR A 134 2.16 0.47 -1.48
N ASN A 135 1.15 -0.38 -1.70
CA ASN A 135 0.07 -0.65 -0.75
C ASN A 135 -0.77 0.59 -0.36
N PHE A 136 -0.84 1.61 -1.20
CA PHE A 136 -1.80 2.68 -1.01
C PHE A 136 -3.18 2.20 -1.44
N ASP A 137 -4.20 2.57 -0.68
CA ASP A 137 -5.59 2.40 -1.10
C ASP A 137 -5.99 3.46 -2.14
N ALA A 138 -7.15 3.27 -2.77
CA ALA A 138 -7.61 4.14 -3.85
C ALA A 138 -7.78 5.60 -3.40
N VAL A 139 -8.28 5.80 -2.19
CA VAL A 139 -8.57 7.13 -1.63
C VAL A 139 -7.29 7.91 -1.37
N HIS A 140 -6.30 7.26 -0.75
CA HIS A 140 -5.04 7.93 -0.41
C HIS A 140 -4.13 8.10 -1.64
N LEU A 141 -4.22 7.20 -2.64
CA LEU A 141 -3.58 7.43 -3.93
C LEU A 141 -4.17 8.69 -4.59
N ASP A 142 -5.48 8.80 -4.67
CA ASP A 142 -6.18 9.95 -5.27
C ASP A 142 -5.82 11.26 -4.53
N MET A 143 -5.81 11.23 -3.21
CA MET A 143 -5.42 12.36 -2.36
C MET A 143 -3.97 12.81 -2.61
N VAL A 144 -3.01 11.88 -2.74
CA VAL A 144 -1.60 12.19 -3.07
C VAL A 144 -1.50 12.88 -4.42
N LEU A 145 -2.22 12.38 -5.42
CA LEU A 145 -2.21 12.93 -6.78
C LEU A 145 -2.81 14.35 -6.82
N HIS A 146 -3.92 14.59 -6.13
CA HIS A 146 -4.50 15.93 -5.98
C HIS A 146 -3.63 16.89 -5.15
N THR A 147 -2.71 16.37 -4.32
CA THR A 147 -1.73 17.18 -3.58
C THR A 147 -0.58 17.67 -4.48
N GLY A 148 -0.48 17.18 -5.71
CA GLY A 148 0.52 17.59 -6.69
C GLY A 148 1.83 16.80 -6.61
N ILE A 149 1.85 15.65 -5.92
CA ILE A 149 3.00 14.73 -5.91
C ILE A 149 2.95 13.87 -7.17
N GLU A 150 4.05 13.83 -7.90
CA GLU A 150 4.15 13.10 -9.17
C GLU A 150 4.40 11.61 -8.96
N VAL A 151 3.34 10.82 -8.95
CA VAL A 151 3.38 9.37 -8.80
C VAL A 151 3.09 8.68 -10.12
N VAL A 152 3.94 7.75 -10.55
CA VAL A 152 3.76 7.01 -11.82
C VAL A 152 3.14 5.62 -11.61
N SER A 153 3.25 5.05 -10.41
CA SER A 153 2.74 3.70 -10.14
C SER A 153 2.30 3.51 -8.69
N ASN A 154 1.38 2.55 -8.50
CA ASN A 154 1.08 1.99 -7.19
C ASN A 154 1.25 0.47 -7.24
N GLN A 155 2.11 -0.09 -6.39
CA GLN A 155 2.34 -1.52 -6.31
C GLN A 155 1.41 -2.14 -5.26
N VAL A 156 0.50 -3.04 -5.68
CA VAL A 156 -0.54 -3.61 -4.81
C VAL A 156 -0.70 -5.12 -5.00
N SER A 157 -1.27 -5.79 -3.97
CA SER A 157 -1.73 -7.17 -4.11
C SER A 157 -2.88 -7.22 -5.12
N PHE A 158 -2.71 -8.03 -6.17
CA PHE A 158 -3.74 -8.23 -7.17
C PHE A 158 -3.63 -9.64 -7.77
N SER A 159 -4.67 -10.44 -7.64
CA SER A 159 -4.69 -11.82 -8.14
C SER A 159 -6.13 -12.27 -8.46
N LEU A 160 -6.28 -13.48 -8.98
CA LEU A 160 -7.61 -14.10 -9.11
C LEU A 160 -8.28 -14.39 -7.76
N LEU A 161 -7.52 -14.41 -6.66
CA LEU A 161 -8.00 -14.56 -5.28
C LEU A 161 -8.33 -13.21 -4.64
N ASP A 162 -7.57 -12.17 -4.94
CA ASP A 162 -7.69 -10.83 -4.37
C ASP A 162 -8.00 -9.81 -5.46
N GLY A 163 -9.27 -9.43 -5.56
CA GLY A 163 -9.77 -8.50 -6.57
C GLY A 163 -9.88 -7.05 -6.13
N ARG A 164 -9.39 -6.66 -4.92
CA ARG A 164 -9.56 -5.31 -4.36
C ARG A 164 -9.07 -4.18 -5.28
N ALA A 165 -8.06 -4.44 -6.10
CA ALA A 165 -7.55 -3.45 -7.06
C ALA A 165 -8.38 -3.30 -8.35
N ALA A 166 -9.42 -4.12 -8.56
CA ALA A 166 -10.12 -4.19 -9.84
C ALA A 166 -11.06 -3.00 -10.12
N ASP A 167 -11.58 -2.36 -9.09
CA ASP A 167 -12.62 -1.32 -9.19
C ASP A 167 -12.04 0.08 -8.91
N ALA A 168 -12.32 0.66 -7.75
CA ALA A 168 -11.94 2.04 -7.40
C ALA A 168 -10.44 2.34 -7.61
N MET A 169 -9.54 1.41 -7.29
CA MET A 169 -8.11 1.58 -7.52
C MET A 169 -7.80 1.70 -9.02
N THR A 170 -8.38 0.84 -9.84
CA THR A 170 -8.21 0.89 -11.31
C THR A 170 -8.79 2.19 -11.88
N GLU A 171 -9.96 2.65 -11.39
CA GLU A 171 -10.59 3.90 -11.82
C GLU A 171 -9.68 5.11 -11.53
N VAL A 172 -9.14 5.24 -10.32
CA VAL A 172 -8.19 6.29 -9.96
C VAL A 172 -6.94 6.23 -10.84
N CYS A 173 -6.36 5.05 -11.00
CA CYS A 173 -5.18 4.87 -11.85
C CYS A 173 -5.43 5.31 -13.29
N LEU A 174 -6.56 4.95 -13.89
CA LEU A 174 -6.91 5.35 -15.25
C LEU A 174 -7.18 6.87 -15.37
N ALA A 175 -7.84 7.46 -14.36
CA ALA A 175 -8.14 8.89 -14.36
C ALA A 175 -6.86 9.76 -14.33
N HIS A 176 -5.84 9.31 -13.62
CA HIS A 176 -4.61 10.07 -13.42
C HIS A 176 -3.40 9.55 -14.22
N GLY A 177 -3.55 8.50 -15.04
CA GLY A 177 -2.44 7.91 -15.81
C GLY A 177 -1.42 7.14 -14.97
N VAL A 178 -1.79 6.76 -13.74
CA VAL A 178 -0.95 5.94 -12.85
C VAL A 178 -1.06 4.46 -13.23
N GLN A 179 0.03 3.72 -13.12
CA GLN A 179 0.08 2.30 -13.47
C GLN A 179 0.08 1.41 -12.22
N LEU A 180 -0.60 0.27 -12.32
CA LEU A 180 -0.54 -0.77 -11.28
C LEU A 180 0.61 -1.73 -11.53
N LEU A 181 1.39 -2.00 -10.50
CA LEU A 181 2.37 -3.07 -10.45
C LEU A 181 1.80 -4.15 -9.52
N ALA A 182 1.36 -5.27 -10.10
CA ALA A 182 0.65 -6.30 -9.36
C ALA A 182 1.61 -7.32 -8.74
N TYR A 183 1.68 -7.37 -7.42
CA TYR A 183 2.34 -8.47 -6.72
C TYR A 183 1.31 -9.48 -6.20
N GLY A 184 1.80 -10.64 -5.75
CA GLY A 184 0.92 -11.68 -5.22
C GLY A 184 0.02 -12.35 -6.26
N THR A 185 0.29 -12.18 -7.54
CA THR A 185 -0.51 -12.72 -8.66
C THR A 185 -0.69 -14.23 -8.61
N LEU A 186 0.23 -14.93 -7.95
CA LEU A 186 0.19 -16.38 -7.70
C LEU A 186 -0.31 -16.73 -6.29
N ALA A 187 -0.79 -15.75 -5.52
CA ALA A 187 -1.22 -15.94 -4.13
C ALA A 187 -0.17 -16.70 -3.29
N GLY A 188 1.11 -16.24 -3.30
CA GLY A 188 2.20 -16.91 -2.61
C GLY A 188 2.57 -18.30 -3.15
N GLY A 189 2.07 -18.66 -4.33
CA GLY A 189 2.24 -19.98 -4.95
C GLY A 189 1.02 -20.89 -4.80
N LEU A 190 -0.05 -20.42 -4.13
CA LEU A 190 -1.29 -21.21 -3.95
C LEU A 190 -2.06 -21.37 -5.28
N LEU A 191 -1.89 -20.48 -6.25
CA LEU A 191 -2.51 -20.58 -7.60
C LEU A 191 -1.64 -21.36 -8.60
N THR A 192 -1.11 -22.51 -8.17
CA THR A 192 -0.26 -23.40 -9.01
C THR A 192 -0.70 -24.83 -8.92
N GLU A 193 -0.18 -25.68 -9.82
CA GLU A 193 -0.43 -27.12 -9.87
C GLU A 193 -0.15 -27.84 -8.56
N ARG A 194 0.80 -27.34 -7.78
CA ARG A 194 1.20 -27.94 -6.48
C ARG A 194 0.01 -28.09 -5.52
N TRP A 195 -0.95 -27.19 -5.59
CA TRP A 195 -2.07 -27.12 -4.66
C TRP A 195 -3.40 -27.56 -5.26
N PHE A 196 -3.40 -27.94 -6.53
CA PHE A 196 -4.60 -28.47 -7.18
C PHE A 196 -4.91 -29.88 -6.70
N ASP A 197 -6.16 -30.14 -6.33
CA ASP A 197 -6.68 -31.44 -5.85
C ASP A 197 -5.93 -31.94 -4.60
N VAL A 198 -5.49 -31.02 -3.73
CA VAL A 198 -4.85 -31.29 -2.45
C VAL A 198 -5.86 -31.00 -1.34
N GLU A 199 -5.96 -31.90 -0.36
CA GLU A 199 -6.73 -31.66 0.86
C GLU A 199 -6.20 -30.41 1.59
N ASP A 200 -7.08 -29.76 2.35
CA ASP A 200 -6.68 -28.60 3.13
C ASP A 200 -5.53 -28.94 4.09
N PRO A 201 -4.33 -28.37 3.88
CA PRO A 201 -3.17 -28.68 4.72
C PRO A 201 -3.27 -28.06 6.12
N GLY A 202 -4.32 -27.27 6.39
CA GLY A 202 -4.44 -26.48 7.60
C GLY A 202 -3.41 -25.34 7.69
N PRO A 203 -3.46 -24.53 8.74
CA PRO A 203 -2.51 -23.41 8.95
C PRO A 203 -1.05 -23.84 9.00
N ASP A 204 -0.75 -25.00 9.59
CA ASP A 204 0.61 -25.52 9.78
C ASP A 204 1.16 -26.22 8.52
N GLY A 205 0.34 -26.46 7.52
CA GLY A 205 0.74 -27.12 6.28
C GLY A 205 1.40 -26.20 5.26
N VAL A 206 1.35 -24.89 5.46
CA VAL A 206 2.05 -23.87 4.67
C VAL A 206 3.35 -23.48 5.36
N LYS A 207 4.43 -23.27 4.59
CA LYS A 207 5.79 -23.19 5.14
C LYS A 207 6.45 -21.84 4.94
N THR A 208 6.09 -21.09 3.92
CA THR A 208 6.70 -19.79 3.64
C THR A 208 5.84 -18.66 4.16
N TRP A 209 6.47 -17.53 4.46
CA TRP A 209 5.75 -16.32 4.86
C TRP A 209 4.71 -15.91 3.81
N SER A 210 5.07 -16.03 2.54
CA SER A 210 4.14 -15.75 1.43
C SER A 210 2.93 -16.70 1.46
N GLU A 211 3.13 -18.02 1.62
CA GLU A 211 2.02 -18.97 1.74
C GLU A 211 1.15 -18.67 2.96
N MET A 212 1.75 -18.35 4.12
CA MET A 212 1.01 -18.00 5.35
C MET A 212 0.15 -16.74 5.16
N LYS A 213 0.68 -15.69 4.52
CA LYS A 213 -0.09 -14.49 4.19
C LYS A 213 -1.31 -14.84 3.36
N TYR A 214 -1.11 -15.50 2.22
CA TYR A 214 -2.21 -15.77 1.28
C TYR A 214 -3.13 -16.89 1.74
N ARG A 215 -2.71 -17.75 2.66
CA ARG A 215 -3.62 -18.68 3.33
C ARG A 215 -4.73 -17.96 4.10
N ARG A 216 -4.42 -16.84 4.73
CA ARG A 216 -5.43 -15.98 5.38
C ARG A 216 -6.40 -15.36 4.37
N PHE A 217 -5.92 -15.01 3.19
CA PHE A 217 -6.78 -14.53 2.11
C PHE A 217 -7.70 -15.63 1.60
N VAL A 218 -7.22 -16.88 1.52
CA VAL A 218 -8.06 -18.02 1.19
C VAL A 218 -9.19 -18.21 2.21
N GLU A 219 -8.90 -18.09 3.51
CA GLU A 219 -9.93 -18.14 4.54
C GLU A 219 -10.97 -17.02 4.36
N ALA A 220 -10.52 -15.81 4.15
CA ALA A 220 -11.40 -14.66 3.92
C ALA A 220 -12.24 -14.82 2.64
N ALA A 221 -11.69 -15.46 1.61
CA ALA A 221 -12.37 -15.72 0.34
C ALA A 221 -13.36 -16.89 0.37
N GLY A 222 -13.60 -17.48 1.55
CA GLY A 222 -14.56 -18.57 1.75
C GLY A 222 -13.93 -19.96 1.85
N GLY A 223 -12.61 -20.02 2.09
CA GLY A 223 -11.89 -21.22 2.49
C GLY A 223 -11.35 -22.07 1.34
N TRP A 224 -10.73 -23.19 1.74
CA TRP A 224 -9.96 -24.05 0.84
C TRP A 224 -10.79 -24.66 -0.30
N GLY A 225 -12.04 -25.04 -0.04
CA GLY A 225 -12.92 -25.62 -1.07
C GLY A 225 -13.21 -24.66 -2.22
N ARG A 226 -13.36 -23.36 -1.93
CA ARG A 226 -13.53 -22.33 -2.97
C ARG A 226 -12.23 -22.08 -3.74
N LEU A 227 -11.09 -22.12 -3.05
CA LEU A 227 -9.79 -22.09 -3.72
C LEU A 227 -9.67 -23.27 -4.72
N GLN A 228 -10.05 -24.50 -4.33
CA GLN A 228 -10.02 -25.65 -5.23
C GLN A 228 -10.90 -25.46 -6.47
N THR A 229 -12.07 -24.84 -6.31
CA THR A 229 -12.95 -24.47 -7.44
C THR A 229 -12.26 -23.47 -8.38
N LEU A 230 -11.59 -22.44 -7.85
CA LEU A 230 -10.79 -21.51 -8.65
C LEU A 230 -9.64 -22.21 -9.35
N LEU A 231 -8.91 -23.08 -8.63
CA LEU A 231 -7.80 -23.85 -9.21
C LEU A 231 -8.25 -24.75 -10.35
N ALA A 232 -9.43 -25.37 -10.26
CA ALA A 232 -10.00 -26.18 -11.34
C ALA A 232 -10.24 -25.34 -12.61
N ALA A 233 -10.77 -24.12 -12.47
CA ALA A 233 -10.97 -23.19 -13.58
C ALA A 233 -9.63 -22.76 -14.21
N VAL A 234 -8.65 -22.38 -13.38
CA VAL A 234 -7.30 -22.00 -13.86
C VAL A 234 -6.63 -23.16 -14.59
N ARG A 235 -6.74 -24.39 -14.06
CA ARG A 235 -6.20 -25.59 -14.68
C ARG A 235 -6.83 -25.89 -16.03
N ALA A 236 -8.15 -25.77 -16.15
CA ALA A 236 -8.84 -26.01 -17.43
C ALA A 236 -8.33 -25.06 -18.53
N VAL A 237 -8.13 -23.77 -18.20
CA VAL A 237 -7.55 -22.79 -19.11
C VAL A 237 -6.08 -23.12 -19.40
N ALA A 238 -5.29 -23.49 -18.40
CA ALA A 238 -3.89 -23.85 -18.53
C ALA A 238 -3.71 -25.07 -19.50
N GLN A 239 -4.53 -26.10 -19.34
CA GLN A 239 -4.53 -27.27 -20.20
C GLN A 239 -4.88 -26.93 -21.65
N LYS A 240 -5.90 -26.09 -21.88
CA LYS A 240 -6.29 -25.62 -23.22
C LYS A 240 -5.12 -24.97 -23.97
N HIS A 241 -4.33 -24.15 -23.27
CA HIS A 241 -3.19 -23.42 -23.86
C HIS A 241 -1.86 -24.17 -23.75
N GLY A 242 -1.81 -25.31 -23.07
CA GLY A 242 -0.58 -26.07 -22.82
C GLY A 242 0.47 -25.30 -22.03
N VAL A 243 0.06 -24.44 -21.07
CA VAL A 243 0.90 -23.62 -20.21
C VAL A 243 0.71 -24.00 -18.73
N SER A 244 1.53 -23.47 -17.82
CA SER A 244 1.33 -23.65 -16.38
C SER A 244 0.12 -22.85 -15.87
N MET A 245 -0.46 -23.29 -14.75
CA MET A 245 -1.48 -22.53 -14.02
C MET A 245 -0.94 -21.16 -13.59
N ALA A 246 0.34 -21.09 -13.23
CA ALA A 246 1.02 -19.83 -12.90
C ALA A 246 0.96 -18.82 -14.05
N ASN A 247 1.20 -19.27 -15.30
CA ASN A 247 1.10 -18.41 -16.47
C ASN A 247 -0.32 -17.88 -16.70
N VAL A 248 -1.35 -18.72 -16.50
CA VAL A 248 -2.75 -18.29 -16.62
C VAL A 248 -3.10 -17.26 -15.53
N ALA A 249 -2.76 -17.54 -14.28
CA ALA A 249 -3.05 -16.64 -13.15
C ALA A 249 -2.38 -15.27 -13.34
N ALA A 250 -1.09 -15.26 -13.70
CA ALA A 250 -0.35 -14.02 -13.94
C ALA A 250 -0.87 -13.28 -15.19
N ARG A 251 -1.20 -13.98 -16.27
CA ARG A 251 -1.73 -13.37 -17.49
C ARG A 251 -3.09 -12.74 -17.28
N ALA A 252 -3.97 -13.39 -16.54
CA ALA A 252 -5.28 -12.85 -16.21
C ALA A 252 -5.22 -11.50 -15.49
N ILE A 253 -4.18 -11.26 -14.69
CA ILE A 253 -3.96 -9.99 -14.02
C ILE A 253 -3.25 -8.99 -14.94
N LEU A 254 -2.24 -9.44 -15.70
CA LEU A 254 -1.54 -8.56 -16.64
C LEU A 254 -2.46 -7.97 -17.70
N ASP A 255 -3.56 -8.67 -18.06
CA ASP A 255 -4.57 -8.20 -19.02
C ASP A 255 -5.59 -7.21 -18.41
N ARG A 256 -5.51 -6.90 -17.11
CA ARG A 256 -6.43 -5.94 -16.46
C ARG A 256 -6.07 -4.51 -16.83
N PRO A 257 -7.07 -3.62 -16.90
CA PRO A 257 -6.82 -2.20 -17.11
C PRO A 257 -5.88 -1.63 -16.05
N ALA A 258 -5.11 -0.62 -16.39
CA ALA A 258 -4.09 0.04 -15.56
C ALA A 258 -2.91 -0.85 -15.12
N VAL A 259 -2.91 -2.16 -15.31
CA VAL A 259 -1.80 -3.05 -14.92
C VAL A 259 -0.69 -2.97 -15.95
N ALA A 260 0.45 -2.33 -15.58
CA ALA A 260 1.64 -2.27 -16.43
C ALA A 260 2.54 -3.51 -16.28
N GLY A 261 2.47 -4.20 -15.14
CA GLY A 261 3.31 -5.35 -14.92
C GLY A 261 2.88 -6.23 -13.75
N VAL A 262 3.23 -7.50 -13.85
CA VAL A 262 3.08 -8.49 -12.78
C VAL A 262 4.44 -8.87 -12.22
N ILE A 263 4.54 -9.00 -10.91
CA ILE A 263 5.77 -9.33 -10.19
C ILE A 263 5.73 -10.80 -9.83
N ILE A 264 6.65 -11.58 -10.42
CA ILE A 264 6.80 -13.01 -10.17
C ILE A 264 8.09 -13.23 -9.39
N GLY A 265 7.98 -13.85 -8.22
CA GLY A 265 9.11 -14.09 -7.34
C GLY A 265 10.16 -15.05 -7.93
N ALA A 266 11.44 -14.75 -7.71
CA ALA A 266 12.56 -15.57 -8.10
C ALA A 266 13.39 -16.01 -6.89
N ARG A 267 13.67 -17.32 -6.81
CA ARG A 267 14.60 -17.90 -5.80
C ARG A 267 15.98 -18.07 -6.42
N LEU A 268 16.71 -16.96 -6.52
CA LEU A 268 18.00 -16.90 -7.20
C LEU A 268 18.95 -18.00 -6.69
N GLY A 269 19.53 -18.78 -7.63
CA GLY A 269 20.47 -19.85 -7.33
C GLY A 269 19.85 -21.16 -6.82
N ARG A 270 18.54 -21.19 -6.47
CA ARG A 270 17.88 -22.41 -5.97
C ARG A 270 16.92 -23.05 -6.98
N ARG A 271 16.11 -22.24 -7.65
CA ARG A 271 15.14 -22.67 -8.66
C ARG A 271 14.92 -21.56 -9.66
N ALA A 272 15.03 -21.86 -10.93
CA ALA A 272 14.72 -20.93 -12.02
C ALA A 272 13.48 -21.38 -12.78
N HIS A 273 12.52 -20.48 -12.97
CA HIS A 273 11.33 -20.68 -13.78
C HIS A 273 11.38 -19.85 -15.07
N ILE A 274 12.58 -19.53 -15.56
CA ILE A 274 12.80 -18.62 -16.69
C ILE A 274 12.02 -19.07 -17.92
N ALA A 275 12.19 -20.33 -18.34
CA ALA A 275 11.54 -20.87 -19.54
C ALA A 275 10.01 -20.89 -19.42
N ASP A 276 9.47 -21.18 -18.22
CA ASP A 276 8.03 -21.15 -17.99
C ASP A 276 7.49 -19.72 -17.99
N ASN A 277 8.17 -18.81 -17.27
CA ASN A 277 7.77 -17.41 -17.20
C ASN A 277 7.80 -16.70 -18.57
N LEU A 278 8.70 -17.10 -19.49
CA LEU A 278 8.74 -16.56 -20.85
C LEU A 278 7.47 -16.84 -21.64
N ARG A 279 6.78 -17.96 -21.34
CA ARG A 279 5.52 -18.33 -21.99
C ARG A 279 4.39 -17.37 -21.68
N LEU A 280 4.46 -16.67 -20.55
CA LEU A 280 3.51 -15.63 -20.15
C LEU A 280 3.38 -14.53 -21.23
N SER A 281 4.50 -14.14 -21.86
CA SER A 281 4.52 -13.06 -22.85
C SER A 281 3.75 -13.41 -24.13
N SER A 282 3.71 -14.68 -24.50
CA SER A 282 3.04 -15.17 -25.71
C SER A 282 1.62 -15.67 -25.46
N LEU A 283 1.23 -15.91 -24.19
CA LEU A 283 -0.10 -16.38 -23.83
C LEU A 283 -1.15 -15.29 -24.12
N LYS A 284 -2.22 -15.67 -24.81
CA LYS A 284 -3.38 -14.80 -25.07
C LYS A 284 -4.63 -15.51 -24.58
N LEU A 285 -5.27 -14.94 -23.57
CA LEU A 285 -6.56 -15.42 -23.08
C LEU A 285 -7.69 -14.93 -23.99
N ASP A 286 -8.54 -15.83 -24.47
CA ASP A 286 -9.71 -15.45 -25.23
C ASP A 286 -10.90 -15.04 -24.33
N ALA A 287 -12.04 -14.70 -24.95
CA ALA A 287 -13.23 -14.28 -24.19
C ALA A 287 -13.81 -15.40 -23.32
N ALA A 288 -13.72 -16.66 -23.77
CA ALA A 288 -14.22 -17.80 -23.01
C ALA A 288 -13.33 -18.08 -21.79
N ASP A 289 -12.01 -17.97 -21.95
CA ASP A 289 -11.04 -18.09 -20.85
C ASP A 289 -11.31 -17.05 -19.78
N ARG A 290 -11.42 -15.75 -20.18
CA ARG A 290 -11.71 -14.65 -19.28
C ARG A 290 -13.03 -14.84 -18.53
N LYS A 291 -14.06 -15.32 -19.24
CA LYS A 291 -15.36 -15.62 -18.62
C LYS A 291 -15.25 -16.75 -17.59
N THR A 292 -14.53 -17.83 -17.91
CA THR A 292 -14.30 -18.96 -16.99
C THR A 292 -13.61 -18.50 -15.72
N LEU A 293 -12.53 -17.73 -15.85
CA LEU A 293 -11.79 -17.20 -14.71
C LEU A 293 -12.61 -16.19 -13.90
N ALA A 294 -13.35 -15.31 -14.58
CA ALA A 294 -14.20 -14.31 -13.91
C ALA A 294 -15.34 -14.97 -13.11
N VAL A 295 -15.98 -16.02 -13.65
CA VAL A 295 -17.01 -16.76 -12.91
C VAL A 295 -16.42 -17.44 -11.68
N ALA A 296 -15.24 -18.06 -11.80
CA ALA A 296 -14.61 -18.73 -10.67
C ALA A 296 -14.13 -17.76 -9.59
N SER A 297 -13.53 -16.62 -9.98
CA SER A 297 -13.13 -15.57 -9.03
C SER A 297 -14.35 -14.88 -8.40
N GLY A 298 -15.42 -14.64 -9.17
CA GLY A 298 -16.65 -14.01 -8.67
C GLY A 298 -17.47 -14.90 -7.73
N ALA A 299 -17.13 -16.20 -7.63
CA ALA A 299 -17.73 -17.12 -6.64
C ALA A 299 -17.01 -17.09 -5.28
N LEU A 300 -15.90 -16.38 -5.16
CA LEU A 300 -15.19 -16.15 -3.91
C LEU A 300 -15.90 -15.06 -3.11
N ASP A 301 -15.78 -15.13 -1.78
CA ASP A 301 -16.13 -13.98 -0.95
C ASP A 301 -15.09 -12.87 -1.14
N PRO A 302 -15.51 -11.60 -1.17
CA PRO A 302 -14.59 -10.50 -1.35
C PRO A 302 -13.61 -10.40 -0.16
N ILE A 303 -12.34 -10.17 -0.46
CA ILE A 303 -11.35 -9.87 0.58
C ILE A 303 -11.74 -8.55 1.25
N PRO A 304 -11.90 -8.52 2.59
CA PRO A 304 -12.28 -7.31 3.30
C PRO A 304 -11.26 -6.18 3.19
N GLY A 305 -11.73 -4.94 3.21
CA GLY A 305 -10.89 -3.74 3.18
C GLY A 305 -10.51 -3.31 1.77
N ASP A 306 -9.54 -2.40 1.70
CA ASP A 306 -8.98 -1.86 0.46
C ASP A 306 -7.52 -2.34 0.27
N CYS A 307 -6.88 -1.96 -0.83
CA CYS A 307 -5.48 -2.28 -1.08
C CYS A 307 -4.59 -1.80 0.07
N GLY A 308 -3.74 -2.68 0.58
CA GLY A 308 -2.81 -2.37 1.66
C GLY A 308 -3.39 -2.48 3.08
N ASP A 309 -4.71 -2.66 3.25
CA ASP A 309 -5.31 -2.85 4.58
C ASP A 309 -4.75 -4.08 5.31
N GLU A 310 -4.26 -5.07 4.58
CA GLU A 310 -3.56 -6.23 5.16
C GLU A 310 -2.31 -5.85 5.98
N TYR A 311 -1.79 -4.64 5.83
CA TYR A 311 -0.67 -4.10 6.59
C TYR A 311 -1.09 -3.11 7.68
N ARG A 312 -2.34 -2.63 7.66
CA ARG A 312 -2.81 -1.52 8.51
C ARG A 312 -3.92 -1.89 9.47
N ARG A 313 -4.74 -2.88 9.14
CA ARG A 313 -5.99 -3.15 9.88
C ARG A 313 -6.14 -4.63 10.22
N PRO A 314 -6.62 -4.97 11.43
CA PRO A 314 -7.04 -6.34 11.72
C PRO A 314 -8.07 -6.85 10.69
N PRO A 315 -8.09 -8.16 10.41
CA PRO A 315 -7.32 -9.23 11.04
C PRO A 315 -5.95 -9.51 10.40
N TYR A 316 -5.49 -8.70 9.44
CA TYR A 316 -4.37 -9.04 8.57
C TYR A 316 -3.01 -8.51 9.01
N LEU A 317 -2.92 -7.73 10.07
CA LEU A 317 -1.74 -6.99 10.55
C LEU A 317 -0.41 -7.79 10.65
N THR A 318 -0.39 -9.02 10.27
CA THR A 318 0.77 -9.90 10.38
C THR A 318 1.11 -10.52 9.03
N ALA A 319 1.21 -9.69 7.99
CA ALA A 319 1.89 -10.12 6.77
C ALA A 319 3.39 -10.14 7.02
N ALA A 320 4.11 -11.05 6.35
CA ALA A 320 5.57 -11.09 6.41
C ALA A 320 6.17 -9.73 6.00
N GLY A 321 7.16 -9.27 6.75
CA GLY A 321 7.74 -7.95 6.57
C GLY A 321 6.82 -6.82 7.01
N ASP A 322 5.86 -7.13 7.87
CA ASP A 322 4.94 -6.20 8.46
C ASP A 322 5.61 -5.33 9.55
N LEU A 323 4.77 -4.57 10.21
CA LEU A 323 5.16 -3.62 11.23
C LEU A 323 5.99 -4.20 12.37
N SER A 324 5.79 -5.48 12.75
CA SER A 324 6.51 -6.11 13.86
C SER A 324 8.03 -6.15 13.67
N HIS A 325 8.52 -5.97 12.44
CA HIS A 325 9.94 -5.85 12.13
C HIS A 325 10.49 -4.43 12.31
N HIS A 326 9.64 -3.45 12.54
CA HIS A 326 10.03 -2.04 12.61
C HIS A 326 9.85 -1.45 13.99
N VAL A 327 8.73 -1.72 14.66
CA VAL A 327 8.40 -1.21 16.00
C VAL A 327 7.49 -2.19 16.75
N ASP A 328 7.58 -2.21 18.08
CA ASP A 328 6.67 -2.96 18.93
C ASP A 328 5.28 -2.28 19.01
N GLU A 329 5.27 -0.94 18.99
CA GLU A 329 4.06 -0.11 19.03
C GLU A 329 4.20 1.09 18.09
N PHE A 330 3.07 1.54 17.54
CA PHE A 330 3.04 2.81 16.80
C PHE A 330 3.29 3.99 17.74
N PRO A 331 4.17 4.92 17.38
CA PRO A 331 4.23 6.19 18.10
C PRO A 331 2.87 6.92 17.95
N PRO A 332 2.45 7.71 18.97
CA PRO A 332 1.23 8.49 18.85
C PRO A 332 1.37 9.50 17.71
N PRO A 333 0.31 9.68 16.86
CA PRO A 333 0.36 10.60 15.70
C PRO A 333 0.64 12.06 16.10
N TYR A 334 0.28 12.43 17.30
CA TYR A 334 0.50 13.78 17.84
C TYR A 334 1.05 13.72 19.26
N PRO A 335 1.89 14.69 19.65
CA PRO A 335 2.40 14.78 21.02
C PRO A 335 1.26 15.00 22.02
N VAL A 336 1.21 14.17 23.07
CA VAL A 336 0.22 14.27 24.15
C VAL A 336 0.76 15.14 25.28
N ARG A 337 -0.04 16.10 25.77
CA ARG A 337 0.26 16.94 26.93
C ARG A 337 -0.79 16.74 28.01
N THR A 338 -0.35 16.52 29.25
CA THR A 338 -1.23 16.39 30.41
C THR A 338 -1.31 17.72 31.15
N GLY A 339 -2.54 18.21 31.32
CA GLY A 339 -2.85 19.40 32.08
C GLY A 339 -3.36 19.09 33.49
N SER A 340 -3.77 20.12 34.22
CA SER A 340 -4.37 20.00 35.57
C SER A 340 -5.72 19.26 35.49
N GLY A 341 -6.07 18.52 36.54
CA GLY A 341 -7.37 17.86 36.68
C GLY A 341 -7.58 16.64 35.75
N GLY A 342 -6.50 16.01 35.26
CA GLY A 342 -6.59 14.83 34.39
C GLY A 342 -7.00 15.13 32.93
N ARG A 343 -7.01 16.40 32.54
CA ARG A 343 -7.26 16.82 31.16
C ARG A 343 -6.01 16.54 30.33
N THR A 344 -6.16 15.80 29.24
CA THR A 344 -5.11 15.58 28.25
C THR A 344 -5.47 16.28 26.93
N ARG A 345 -4.46 16.69 26.18
CA ARG A 345 -4.64 17.37 24.91
C ARG A 345 -3.55 16.98 23.92
N VAL A 346 -3.85 17.16 22.66
CA VAL A 346 -2.88 17.07 21.56
C VAL A 346 -2.89 18.36 20.75
N ASP A 347 -1.71 18.74 20.30
CA ASP A 347 -1.49 19.88 19.42
C ASP A 347 -0.93 19.34 18.09
N SER A 348 -1.36 19.91 16.97
CA SER A 348 -0.89 19.53 15.63
C SER A 348 0.25 20.43 15.12
N GLY A 349 0.64 21.44 15.92
CA GLY A 349 1.73 22.34 15.58
C GLY A 349 1.38 23.44 14.58
N THR A 350 0.09 23.70 14.35
CA THR A 350 -0.33 24.80 13.49
C THR A 350 -0.21 26.15 14.22
N VAL A 351 0.11 27.21 13.47
CA VAL A 351 0.21 28.58 14.01
C VAL A 351 -1.09 29.07 14.66
N TRP A 352 -2.22 28.51 14.28
CA TRP A 352 -3.54 28.88 14.80
C TRP A 352 -3.76 28.43 16.23
N GLU A 353 -3.14 27.32 16.66
CA GLU A 353 -3.29 26.78 18.02
C GLU A 353 -2.75 27.76 19.06
N ASP A 354 -1.57 28.32 18.80
CA ASP A 354 -0.97 29.32 19.70
C ASP A 354 -1.70 30.67 19.59
N LEU A 355 -2.07 31.12 18.38
CA LEU A 355 -2.72 32.39 18.13
C LEU A 355 -4.08 32.49 18.82
N ALA A 356 -4.90 31.42 18.70
CA ALA A 356 -6.27 31.40 19.22
C ALA A 356 -6.41 30.68 20.58
N GLY A 357 -5.32 30.09 21.08
CA GLY A 357 -5.29 29.46 22.40
C GLY A 357 -6.13 28.17 22.48
N TYR A 358 -6.10 27.33 21.42
CA TYR A 358 -6.80 26.06 21.40
C TYR A 358 -5.84 24.87 21.14
N SER A 359 -6.34 23.66 21.27
CA SER A 359 -5.61 22.42 20.93
C SER A 359 -6.34 21.67 19.84
N ARG A 360 -5.64 20.81 19.07
CA ARG A 360 -6.25 19.97 18.04
C ARG A 360 -7.36 19.08 18.60
N ALA A 361 -7.09 18.47 19.76
CA ALA A 361 -8.11 17.72 20.49
C ALA A 361 -7.86 17.78 22.01
N VAL A 362 -8.93 17.62 22.77
CA VAL A 362 -8.90 17.61 24.23
C VAL A 362 -9.71 16.45 24.75
N ARG A 363 -9.14 15.66 25.67
CA ARG A 363 -9.85 14.61 26.42
C ARG A 363 -10.10 15.04 27.84
N THR A 364 -11.34 14.86 28.31
CA THR A 364 -11.74 15.03 29.70
C THR A 364 -12.58 13.83 30.13
N GLY A 365 -12.03 13.00 31.00
CA GLY A 365 -12.66 11.71 31.34
C GLY A 365 -12.76 10.80 30.09
N ASP A 366 -13.98 10.40 29.78
CA ASP A 366 -14.27 9.52 28.63
C ASP A 366 -14.62 10.31 27.34
N HIS A 367 -14.71 11.63 27.41
CA HIS A 367 -15.07 12.46 26.27
C HIS A 367 -13.83 13.07 25.59
N ILE A 368 -13.77 12.98 24.26
CA ILE A 368 -12.78 13.63 23.40
C ILE A 368 -13.52 14.62 22.50
N ALA A 369 -13.11 15.88 22.52
CA ALA A 369 -13.54 16.90 21.58
C ALA A 369 -12.40 17.23 20.61
N VAL A 370 -12.66 17.14 19.31
CA VAL A 370 -11.71 17.50 18.24
C VAL A 370 -12.16 18.81 17.62
N SER A 371 -11.25 19.77 17.59
CA SER A 371 -11.48 21.13 17.04
C SER A 371 -11.68 21.08 15.53
N GLY A 372 -12.27 22.14 14.96
CA GLY A 372 -12.37 22.35 13.51
C GLY A 372 -11.04 22.03 12.82
N THR A 373 -11.10 21.12 11.87
CA THR A 373 -9.93 20.54 11.20
C THR A 373 -10.08 20.74 9.71
N THR A 374 -9.09 21.38 9.08
CA THR A 374 -8.98 21.59 7.64
C THR A 374 -7.87 20.74 7.03
N ALA A 375 -7.85 20.64 5.71
CA ALA A 375 -6.90 19.80 4.98
C ALA A 375 -5.49 20.43 4.87
N THR A 376 -4.95 20.95 6.00
CA THR A 376 -3.62 21.55 6.08
C THR A 376 -2.64 20.60 6.77
N HIS A 377 -1.44 20.43 6.19
CA HIS A 377 -0.29 19.79 6.82
C HIS A 377 0.93 20.70 6.68
N GLY A 378 1.46 21.19 7.82
CA GLY A 378 2.43 22.29 7.80
C GLY A 378 1.81 23.55 7.17
N ASP A 379 2.42 24.06 6.13
CA ASP A 379 1.94 25.17 5.30
C ASP A 379 1.29 24.71 3.97
N ARG A 380 1.14 23.42 3.76
CA ARG A 380 0.65 22.81 2.52
C ARG A 380 -0.82 22.43 2.63
N LEU A 381 -1.58 22.68 1.54
CA LEU A 381 -2.91 22.14 1.35
C LEU A 381 -2.81 20.72 0.80
N VAL A 382 -3.45 19.76 1.47
CA VAL A 382 -3.50 18.35 1.04
C VAL A 382 -4.81 18.07 0.32
N GLY A 383 -4.74 17.35 -0.80
CA GLY A 383 -5.91 17.04 -1.63
C GLY A 383 -6.28 18.14 -2.63
N GLY A 384 -5.46 19.20 -2.78
CA GLY A 384 -5.67 20.25 -3.77
C GLY A 384 -7.08 20.85 -3.73
N ASP A 385 -7.71 21.01 -4.90
CA ASP A 385 -9.09 21.52 -5.02
C ASP A 385 -10.17 20.43 -4.92
N ASP A 386 -9.79 19.17 -4.66
CA ASP A 386 -10.76 18.07 -4.58
C ASP A 386 -11.40 17.96 -3.18
N PRO A 387 -12.74 18.20 -3.05
CA PRO A 387 -13.40 18.15 -1.76
C PRO A 387 -13.43 16.75 -1.11
N ALA A 388 -13.40 15.68 -1.90
CA ALA A 388 -13.38 14.32 -1.37
C ALA A 388 -12.02 13.99 -0.77
N SER A 389 -10.91 14.27 -1.49
CA SER A 389 -9.54 14.11 -1.01
C SER A 389 -9.26 14.91 0.25
N GLN A 390 -9.70 16.20 0.28
CA GLN A 390 -9.58 17.01 1.49
C GLN A 390 -10.36 16.41 2.66
N THR A 391 -11.57 15.89 2.42
CA THR A 391 -12.40 15.27 3.46
C THR A 391 -11.72 14.03 4.06
N HIS A 392 -11.13 13.19 3.23
CA HIS A 392 -10.42 12.00 3.69
C HIS A 392 -9.23 12.37 4.57
N PHE A 393 -8.42 13.34 4.14
CA PHE A 393 -7.29 13.80 4.94
C PHE A 393 -7.71 14.46 6.27
N VAL A 394 -8.77 15.25 6.25
CA VAL A 394 -9.34 15.84 7.47
C VAL A 394 -9.76 14.75 8.46
N ILE A 395 -10.39 13.68 7.97
CA ILE A 395 -10.80 12.55 8.82
C ILE A 395 -9.59 11.78 9.35
N ASP A 396 -8.51 11.61 8.56
CA ASP A 396 -7.27 11.00 9.03
C ASP A 396 -6.65 11.80 10.19
N LYS A 397 -6.63 13.13 10.08
CA LYS A 397 -6.16 14.01 11.17
C LYS A 397 -7.04 13.90 12.42
N ILE A 398 -8.36 13.80 12.26
CA ILE A 398 -9.31 13.59 13.37
C ILE A 398 -9.06 12.22 14.01
N GLU A 399 -8.91 11.17 13.21
CA GLU A 399 -8.59 9.82 13.68
C GLU A 399 -7.28 9.83 14.49
N GLY A 400 -6.21 10.42 13.95
CA GLY A 400 -4.93 10.54 14.62
C GLY A 400 -5.00 11.30 15.94
N ALA A 401 -5.79 12.38 16.02
CA ALA A 401 -5.98 13.13 17.24
C ALA A 401 -6.74 12.34 18.32
N ILE A 402 -7.76 11.57 17.90
CA ILE A 402 -8.53 10.68 18.78
C ILE A 402 -7.65 9.54 19.29
N GLU A 403 -6.87 8.92 18.40
CA GLU A 403 -5.98 7.80 18.75
C GLU A 403 -4.87 8.21 19.71
N ALA A 404 -4.25 9.38 19.49
CA ALA A 404 -3.25 9.93 20.42
C ALA A 404 -3.82 10.15 21.84
N LEU A 405 -5.13 10.37 21.96
CA LEU A 405 -5.84 10.48 23.23
C LEU A 405 -6.47 9.16 23.73
N GLY A 406 -6.09 8.02 23.12
CA GLY A 406 -6.49 6.68 23.55
C GLY A 406 -7.90 6.28 23.13
N GLY A 407 -8.45 6.92 22.08
CA GLY A 407 -9.69 6.52 21.42
C GLY A 407 -9.43 5.83 20.07
N ARG A 408 -10.49 5.66 19.30
CA ARG A 408 -10.49 5.11 17.93
C ARG A 408 -11.60 5.80 17.14
N LEU A 409 -11.54 5.73 15.81
CA LEU A 409 -12.55 6.34 14.94
C LEU A 409 -13.97 5.84 15.27
N GLU A 410 -14.12 4.57 15.68
CA GLU A 410 -15.38 3.97 16.11
C GLU A 410 -15.99 4.61 17.36
N ASN A 411 -15.20 5.37 18.12
CA ASN A 411 -15.69 6.11 19.28
C ASN A 411 -16.38 7.43 18.93
N VAL A 412 -16.33 7.86 17.65
CA VAL A 412 -16.96 9.11 17.22
C VAL A 412 -18.48 9.00 17.32
N THR A 413 -19.08 9.93 18.07
CA THR A 413 -20.51 10.01 18.32
C THR A 413 -21.19 11.13 17.52
N ARG A 414 -20.42 12.15 17.12
CA ARG A 414 -20.90 13.29 16.36
C ARG A 414 -19.81 13.84 15.46
N THR A 415 -20.20 14.27 14.26
CA THR A 415 -19.42 15.12 13.35
C THR A 415 -20.22 16.35 12.98
N ARG A 416 -19.55 17.53 12.81
CA ARG A 416 -20.12 18.72 12.18
C ARG A 416 -19.21 19.11 11.03
N ILE A 417 -19.82 19.29 9.86
CA ILE A 417 -19.14 19.51 8.60
C ILE A 417 -19.52 20.88 8.07
N PHE A 418 -18.53 21.67 7.73
CA PHE A 418 -18.66 23.00 7.15
C PHE A 418 -18.08 22.97 5.74
N VAL A 419 -18.85 23.44 4.75
CA VAL A 419 -18.42 23.53 3.35
C VAL A 419 -18.58 24.98 2.88
N PRO A 420 -17.57 25.58 2.23
CA PRO A 420 -17.68 26.95 1.74
C PRO A 420 -18.61 27.04 0.52
N GLU A 421 -18.60 26.03 -0.33
CA GLU A 421 -19.40 25.95 -1.53
C GLU A 421 -20.44 24.83 -1.40
N LEU A 422 -21.71 25.17 -1.60
CA LEU A 422 -22.79 24.19 -1.49
C LEU A 422 -22.64 23.05 -2.52
N ALA A 423 -22.02 23.30 -3.67
CA ALA A 423 -21.77 22.27 -4.67
C ALA A 423 -20.89 21.11 -4.17
N ASP A 424 -20.09 21.33 -3.11
CA ASP A 424 -19.19 20.33 -2.57
C ASP A 424 -19.85 19.36 -1.57
N TRP A 425 -21.13 19.59 -1.22
CA TRP A 425 -21.80 18.80 -0.18
C TRP A 425 -21.83 17.31 -0.50
N GLU A 426 -22.06 16.94 -1.77
CA GLU A 426 -22.21 15.53 -2.16
C GLU A 426 -20.87 14.76 -2.12
N PRO A 427 -19.77 15.21 -2.76
CA PRO A 427 -18.47 14.54 -2.64
C PRO A 427 -17.98 14.49 -1.19
N VAL A 428 -18.17 15.53 -0.38
CA VAL A 428 -17.85 15.55 1.05
C VAL A 428 -18.68 14.50 1.82
N ALA A 429 -20.00 14.45 1.58
CA ALA A 429 -20.88 13.49 2.24
C ALA A 429 -20.55 12.05 1.85
N ARG A 430 -20.19 11.78 0.58
CA ARG A 430 -19.76 10.45 0.12
C ARG A 430 -18.45 10.03 0.78
N ALA A 431 -17.46 10.92 0.85
CA ALA A 431 -16.18 10.68 1.52
C ALA A 431 -16.37 10.41 3.02
N HIS A 432 -17.20 11.22 3.69
CA HIS A 432 -17.59 10.99 5.09
C HIS A 432 -18.30 9.64 5.24
N GLY A 433 -19.26 9.32 4.38
CA GLY A 433 -20.00 8.06 4.40
C GLY A 433 -19.09 6.84 4.21
N ARG A 434 -18.05 6.93 3.39
CA ARG A 434 -17.06 5.85 3.22
C ARG A 434 -16.31 5.55 4.52
N ARG A 435 -15.97 6.57 5.31
CA ARG A 435 -15.22 6.43 6.56
C ARG A 435 -16.13 6.10 7.76
N PHE A 436 -17.31 6.67 7.82
CA PHE A 436 -18.22 6.55 8.96
C PHE A 436 -19.45 5.64 8.72
N GLY A 437 -19.60 5.05 7.56
CA GLY A 437 -20.80 4.30 7.19
C GLY A 437 -21.14 3.12 8.10
N HIS A 438 -20.15 2.50 8.72
CA HIS A 438 -20.31 1.42 9.71
C HIS A 438 -20.48 1.95 11.15
N ILE A 439 -20.06 3.20 11.44
CA ILE A 439 -20.13 3.85 12.76
C ILE A 439 -21.45 4.63 12.92
N ARG A 440 -21.85 5.37 11.86
CA ARG A 440 -23.07 6.21 11.79
C ARG A 440 -23.18 7.21 12.95
N PRO A 441 -22.21 8.11 13.17
CA PRO A 441 -22.32 9.16 14.15
C PRO A 441 -23.47 10.14 13.80
N ALA A 442 -23.96 10.88 14.79
CA ALA A 442 -24.82 12.03 14.51
C ALA A 442 -24.04 13.04 13.65
N ASN A 443 -24.66 13.55 12.58
CA ASN A 443 -23.99 14.46 11.65
C ASN A 443 -24.83 15.73 11.40
N THR A 444 -24.13 16.84 11.19
CA THR A 444 -24.70 18.08 10.66
C THR A 444 -23.75 18.62 9.60
N LEU A 445 -24.25 18.89 8.41
CA LEU A 445 -23.51 19.54 7.33
C LEU A 445 -24.17 20.88 6.99
N VAL A 446 -23.38 21.95 7.01
CA VAL A 446 -23.85 23.31 6.71
C VAL A 446 -22.87 24.04 5.80
N GLN A 447 -23.40 24.98 5.01
CA GLN A 447 -22.56 25.92 4.29
C GLN A 447 -22.08 27.03 5.23
N ALA A 448 -20.78 27.30 5.25
CA ALA A 448 -20.17 28.38 6.03
C ALA A 448 -18.87 28.85 5.38
N GLY A 449 -18.51 30.12 5.57
CA GLY A 449 -17.19 30.62 5.18
C GLY A 449 -16.12 30.01 6.08
N LEU A 450 -15.03 29.52 5.47
CA LEU A 450 -13.88 28.96 6.18
C LEU A 450 -12.75 30.00 6.28
N ILE A 451 -11.94 29.91 7.34
CA ILE A 451 -10.78 30.79 7.52
C ILE A 451 -9.58 30.20 6.78
N GLY A 452 -9.12 30.92 5.78
CA GLY A 452 -8.02 30.51 4.88
C GLY A 452 -8.49 30.38 3.44
N SER A 453 -7.58 29.98 2.54
CA SER A 453 -7.86 29.82 1.11
C SER A 453 -7.69 28.38 0.68
N GLY A 454 -8.48 27.95 -0.30
CA GLY A 454 -8.39 26.62 -0.90
C GLY A 454 -9.06 25.50 -0.09
N TYR A 455 -9.58 25.77 1.10
CA TYR A 455 -10.30 24.76 1.88
C TYR A 455 -11.69 24.50 1.29
N ARG A 456 -11.98 23.23 1.07
CA ARG A 456 -13.28 22.75 0.57
C ARG A 456 -14.13 22.18 1.70
N VAL A 457 -13.53 21.88 2.83
CA VAL A 457 -14.20 21.29 3.98
C VAL A 457 -13.46 21.63 5.28
N GLU A 458 -14.22 21.78 6.37
CA GLU A 458 -13.75 21.75 7.75
C GLU A 458 -14.65 20.80 8.53
N ILE A 459 -14.07 19.97 9.42
CA ILE A 459 -14.83 19.02 10.23
C ILE A 459 -14.39 19.12 11.68
N GLU A 460 -15.35 19.11 12.60
CA GLU A 460 -15.14 18.88 14.02
C GLU A 460 -15.82 17.60 14.48
N ALA A 461 -15.32 16.96 15.53
CA ALA A 461 -15.85 15.69 16.00
C ALA A 461 -15.88 15.61 17.54
N ASP A 462 -16.89 14.88 18.05
CA ASP A 462 -16.98 14.44 19.43
C ASP A 462 -16.86 12.91 19.47
N ALA A 463 -16.02 12.38 20.38
CA ALA A 463 -15.88 10.96 20.58
C ALA A 463 -16.07 10.57 22.05
N GLN A 464 -16.60 9.36 22.27
CA GLN A 464 -16.83 8.80 23.61
C GLN A 464 -16.02 7.51 23.76
N VAL A 465 -14.98 7.55 24.58
CA VAL A 465 -14.15 6.38 24.88
C VAL A 465 -14.85 5.60 26.00
N GLY A 466 -15.28 4.38 25.73
CA GLY A 466 -15.86 3.51 26.76
C GLY A 466 -14.83 3.20 27.86
N ARG A 467 -15.30 2.98 29.11
CA ARG A 467 -14.43 2.42 30.14
C ARG A 467 -13.91 1.08 29.65
N GLN A 468 -12.60 0.90 29.60
CA GLN A 468 -12.03 -0.44 29.47
C GLN A 468 -12.50 -1.23 30.69
N THR A 469 -13.46 -2.16 30.47
CA THR A 469 -13.92 -3.11 31.49
C THR A 469 -12.93 -4.25 31.60
#